data_cc077951135bd6c898200bb7ccf8f8bb
#
_entry.id   cc077951135bd6c898200bb7ccf8f8bb
#
_cell.length_a   1.000
_cell.length_b   1.000
_cell.length_c   1.000
_cell.angle_alpha   90.00
_cell.angle_beta   90.00
_cell.angle_gamma   90.00
#
_symmetry.space_group_name_H-M   'P 1'
#
loop_
_entity.id
_entity.type
_entity.pdbx_description
1 polymer ?
#
loop_
_entity_poly.entity_id
_entity_poly.type
_entity_poly.pdbx_seq_one_letter_code
_entity_poly.pdbx_strand_id
1 'polypeptide(L)'
;VLLYGYPESPFAQPKNVFFGHLITATVGLFFLNFIPLPLFIIIPLAVGFGVGLMILLNVTHPPAGGNPIIVIIGSVSLDYILTPVITGSIIIIIFAIVINRLILKKKYPNQK
;
A
#
# COMPACT_ATOMS: atom_id res chain seq x y z
N VAL A 1 -8.61 -3.54 -8.40
CA VAL A 1 -9.91 -4.21 -8.21
C VAL A 1 -10.73 -3.54 -7.11
N LEU A 2 -10.15 -3.39 -5.91
CA LEU A 2 -10.87 -2.85 -4.75
C LEU A 2 -11.43 -1.45 -4.99
N LEU A 3 -10.65 -0.57 -5.59
CA LEU A 3 -11.04 0.83 -5.80
C LEU A 3 -12.23 1.00 -6.75
N TYR A 4 -12.41 0.07 -7.65
CA TYR A 4 -13.52 0.13 -8.62
C TYR A 4 -14.64 -0.86 -8.30
N GLY A 5 -14.26 -2.01 -7.77
CA GLY A 5 -15.24 -3.06 -7.43
C GLY A 5 -15.98 -2.80 -6.14
N TYR A 6 -15.32 -2.13 -5.18
CA TYR A 6 -15.92 -1.85 -3.88
C TYR A 6 -15.41 -0.50 -3.36
N PRO A 7 -15.71 0.61 -4.06
CA PRO A 7 -15.19 1.92 -3.69
C PRO A 7 -15.70 2.46 -2.35
N GLU A 8 -16.81 1.94 -1.85
CA GLU A 8 -17.35 2.31 -0.54
C GLU A 8 -16.63 1.62 0.63
N SER A 9 -15.78 0.63 0.34
CA SER A 9 -15.01 -0.05 1.39
C SER A 9 -14.12 0.93 2.14
N PRO A 10 -14.04 0.84 3.47
CA PRO A 10 -13.08 1.65 4.22
C PRO A 10 -11.63 1.38 3.81
N PHE A 11 -11.36 0.19 3.26
CA PHE A 11 -10.02 -0.19 2.83
C PHE A 11 -9.64 0.37 1.45
N ALA A 12 -10.60 0.94 0.74
CA ALA A 12 -10.40 1.51 -0.60
C ALA A 12 -10.19 3.02 -0.59
N GLN A 13 -10.25 3.67 0.57
CA GLN A 13 -10.20 5.12 0.64
C GLN A 13 -8.79 5.67 0.35
N PRO A 14 -8.67 6.90 -0.19
CA PRO A 14 -7.37 7.47 -0.53
C PRO A 14 -6.35 7.44 0.60
N LYS A 15 -6.78 7.73 1.81
CA LYS A 15 -5.93 7.67 3.00
C LYS A 15 -5.31 6.28 3.16
N ASN A 16 -6.12 5.24 3.01
CA ASN A 16 -5.68 3.87 3.17
C ASN A 16 -4.74 3.44 2.04
N VAL A 17 -5.07 3.82 0.81
CA VAL A 17 -4.21 3.51 -0.34
C VAL A 17 -2.83 4.16 -0.16
N PHE A 18 -2.81 5.46 0.10
CA PHE A 18 -1.55 6.21 0.19
C PHE A 18 -0.69 5.73 1.36
N PHE A 19 -1.25 5.78 2.57
CA PHE A 19 -0.48 5.43 3.76
C PHE A 19 -0.24 3.93 3.90
N GLY A 20 -1.16 3.10 3.42
CA GLY A 20 -0.94 1.66 3.40
C GLY A 20 0.28 1.28 2.58
N HIS A 21 0.38 1.81 1.36
CA HIS A 21 1.53 1.56 0.50
C HIS A 21 2.82 2.15 1.09
N LEU A 22 2.74 3.37 1.62
CA LEU A 22 3.91 4.02 2.21
C LEU A 22 4.46 3.22 3.39
N ILE A 23 3.58 2.81 4.31
CA ILE A 23 3.97 2.07 5.50
C ILE A 23 4.57 0.72 5.14
N THR A 24 3.92 -0.05 4.29
CA THR A 24 4.39 -1.40 3.97
C THR A 24 5.67 -1.39 3.17
N ALA A 25 5.84 -0.44 2.24
CA ALA A 25 7.09 -0.30 1.51
C ALA A 25 8.24 0.10 2.46
N THR A 26 7.96 1.00 3.40
CA THR A 26 8.96 1.43 4.40
C THR A 26 9.36 0.26 5.30
N VAL A 27 8.40 -0.54 5.74
CA VAL A 27 8.68 -1.74 6.52
C VAL A 27 9.56 -2.72 5.73
N GLY A 28 9.24 -2.92 4.46
CA GLY A 28 10.05 -3.77 3.59
C GLY A 28 11.48 -3.29 3.48
N LEU A 29 11.68 -1.99 3.30
CA LEU A 29 13.02 -1.40 3.23
C LEU A 29 13.77 -1.55 4.55
N PHE A 30 13.09 -1.37 5.68
CA PHE A 30 13.70 -1.56 6.99
C PHE A 30 14.23 -2.99 7.15
N PHE A 31 13.40 -3.98 6.85
CA PHE A 31 13.80 -5.37 6.98
C PHE A 31 14.91 -5.72 5.99
N LEU A 32 14.81 -5.23 4.75
CA LEU A 32 15.84 -5.48 3.74
C LEU A 32 17.21 -4.98 4.17
N ASN A 33 17.26 -3.79 4.75
CA ASN A 33 18.53 -3.14 5.04
C ASN A 33 19.10 -3.44 6.43
N PHE A 34 18.26 -3.82 7.38
CA PHE A 34 18.72 -3.93 8.78
C PHE A 34 18.56 -5.31 9.39
N ILE A 35 17.81 -6.22 8.77
CA ILE A 35 17.55 -7.54 9.34
C ILE A 35 18.21 -8.62 8.47
N PRO A 36 19.38 -9.15 8.88
CA PRO A 36 20.12 -10.11 8.07
C PRO A 36 19.62 -11.54 8.25
N LEU A 37 18.39 -11.81 7.82
CA LEU A 37 17.79 -13.12 7.89
C LEU A 37 17.52 -13.68 6.49
N PRO A 38 17.40 -15.01 6.34
CA PRO A 38 17.08 -15.60 5.03
C PRO A 38 15.67 -15.21 4.58
N LEU A 39 15.45 -15.25 3.27
CA LEU A 39 14.20 -14.77 2.66
C LEU A 39 12.96 -15.44 3.21
N PHE A 40 13.02 -16.75 3.50
CA PHE A 40 11.84 -17.46 3.98
C PHE A 40 11.44 -17.05 5.41
N ILE A 41 12.28 -16.31 6.10
CA ILE A 41 11.96 -15.75 7.43
C ILE A 41 11.66 -14.27 7.32
N ILE A 42 12.50 -13.52 6.61
CA ILE A 42 12.39 -12.05 6.57
C ILE A 42 11.13 -11.60 5.85
N ILE A 43 10.71 -12.31 4.79
CA ILE A 43 9.51 -11.91 4.02
C ILE A 43 8.24 -12.04 4.87
N PRO A 44 7.94 -13.19 5.50
CA PRO A 44 6.75 -13.28 6.36
C PRO A 44 6.78 -12.29 7.52
N LEU A 45 7.95 -12.05 8.12
CA LEU A 45 8.07 -11.07 9.20
C LEU A 45 7.72 -9.66 8.70
N ALA A 46 8.28 -9.25 7.57
CA ALA A 46 8.03 -7.93 7.03
C ALA A 46 6.56 -7.73 6.64
N VAL A 47 5.94 -8.75 6.03
CA VAL A 47 4.52 -8.71 5.70
C VAL A 47 3.68 -8.59 6.96
N GLY A 48 3.95 -9.43 7.97
CA GLY A 48 3.22 -9.40 9.24
C GLY A 48 3.34 -8.04 9.94
N PHE A 49 4.54 -7.48 10.01
CA PHE A 49 4.74 -6.15 10.59
C PHE A 49 4.03 -5.07 9.79
N GLY A 50 4.13 -5.11 8.47
CA GLY A 50 3.49 -4.13 7.60
C GLY A 50 1.98 -4.13 7.75
N VAL A 51 1.36 -5.30 7.72
CA VAL A 51 -0.08 -5.45 7.90
C VAL A 51 -0.49 -5.01 9.31
N GLY A 52 0.27 -5.43 10.31
CA GLY A 52 0.00 -5.03 11.70
C GLY A 52 0.03 -3.52 11.88
N LEU A 53 1.02 -2.84 11.31
CA LEU A 53 1.10 -1.39 11.40
C LEU A 53 -0.04 -0.70 10.67
N MET A 54 -0.45 -1.19 9.51
CA MET A 54 -1.61 -0.64 8.81
C MET A 54 -2.87 -0.69 9.68
N ILE A 55 -3.06 -1.81 10.37
CA ILE A 55 -4.22 -1.97 11.25
C ILE A 55 -4.12 -1.03 12.45
N LEU A 56 -2.96 -0.98 13.10
CA LEU A 56 -2.77 -0.12 14.27
C LEU A 56 -2.96 1.35 13.94
N LEU A 57 -2.54 1.79 12.76
CA LEU A 57 -2.66 3.18 12.34
C LEU A 57 -3.97 3.48 11.60
N ASN A 58 -4.84 2.49 11.50
CA ASN A 58 -6.15 2.63 10.86
C ASN A 58 -6.06 3.09 9.40
N VAL A 59 -5.11 2.54 8.67
CA VAL A 59 -4.91 2.81 7.25
C VAL A 59 -4.81 1.53 6.44
N THR A 60 -5.54 0.50 6.86
CA THR A 60 -5.50 -0.81 6.23
C THR A 60 -5.90 -0.72 4.76
N HIS A 61 -5.03 -1.21 3.90
CA HIS A 61 -5.26 -1.35 2.47
C HIS A 61 -4.70 -2.71 2.06
N PRO A 62 -5.53 -3.74 1.92
CA PRO A 62 -5.06 -5.11 1.73
C PRO A 62 -4.05 -5.29 0.59
N PRO A 63 -4.22 -4.67 -0.59
CA PRO A 63 -3.23 -4.83 -1.65
C PRO A 63 -1.83 -4.37 -1.27
N ALA A 64 -1.72 -3.42 -0.35
CA ALA A 64 -0.41 -2.92 0.09
C ALA A 64 0.39 -3.97 0.88
N GLY A 65 -0.26 -5.01 1.37
CA GLY A 65 0.41 -6.08 2.09
C GLY A 65 1.48 -6.82 1.28
N GLY A 66 1.41 -6.72 -0.05
CA GLY A 66 2.41 -7.32 -0.92
C GLY A 66 3.69 -6.50 -1.10
N ASN A 67 3.69 -5.23 -0.71
CA ASN A 67 4.86 -4.37 -0.92
C ASN A 67 6.16 -4.88 -0.28
N PRO A 68 6.15 -5.37 0.96
CA PRO A 68 7.40 -5.87 1.54
C PRO A 68 8.02 -7.00 0.73
N ILE A 69 7.20 -7.83 0.10
CA ILE A 69 7.69 -8.91 -0.76
C ILE A 69 8.44 -8.33 -1.96
N ILE A 70 7.83 -7.36 -2.63
CA ILE A 70 8.41 -6.72 -3.81
C ILE A 70 9.71 -6.01 -3.45
N VAL A 71 9.71 -5.28 -2.35
CA VAL A 71 10.86 -4.52 -1.88
C VAL A 71 12.03 -5.45 -1.58
N ILE A 72 11.79 -6.53 -0.85
CA ILE A 72 12.85 -7.43 -0.41
C ILE A 72 13.39 -8.25 -1.59
N ILE A 73 12.53 -8.86 -2.39
CA ILE A 73 12.96 -9.65 -3.55
C ILE A 73 13.65 -8.77 -4.58
N GLY A 74 13.17 -7.56 -4.79
CA GLY A 74 13.74 -6.63 -5.75
C GLY A 74 15.00 -5.91 -5.26
N SER A 75 15.32 -6.00 -3.97
CA SER A 75 16.46 -5.29 -3.37
C SER A 75 16.46 -3.82 -3.77
N VAL A 76 15.31 -3.17 -3.64
CA VAL A 76 15.12 -1.80 -4.11
C VAL A 76 15.86 -0.80 -3.22
N SER A 77 16.11 0.39 -3.77
CA SER A 77 16.75 1.48 -3.03
C SER A 77 15.72 2.41 -2.38
N LEU A 78 16.19 3.37 -1.58
CA LEU A 78 15.31 4.26 -0.81
C LEU A 78 14.41 5.12 -1.71
N ASP A 79 14.84 5.45 -2.92
CA ASP A 79 14.04 6.23 -3.84
C ASP A 79 12.78 5.48 -4.34
N TYR A 80 12.69 4.19 -4.07
CA TYR A 80 11.47 3.43 -4.32
C TYR A 80 10.26 4.03 -3.58
N ILE A 81 10.49 4.64 -2.42
CA ILE A 81 9.43 5.31 -1.67
C ILE A 81 8.84 6.48 -2.47
N LEU A 82 9.70 7.27 -3.13
CA LEU A 82 9.24 8.38 -3.95
C LEU A 82 8.57 7.89 -5.22
N THR A 83 9.20 6.97 -5.91
CA THR A 83 8.71 6.38 -7.14
C THR A 83 9.10 4.91 -7.17
N PRO A 84 8.15 3.95 -7.25
CA PRO A 84 6.74 4.17 -7.61
C PRO A 84 5.76 4.36 -6.46
N VAL A 85 6.17 4.33 -5.18
CA VAL A 85 5.19 4.25 -4.07
C VAL A 85 4.36 5.51 -3.95
N ILE A 86 4.97 6.65 -3.65
CA ILE A 86 4.22 7.91 -3.48
C ILE A 86 3.61 8.34 -4.80
N THR A 87 4.40 8.41 -5.86
CA THR A 87 3.93 8.85 -7.18
C THR A 87 2.82 7.93 -7.70
N GLY A 88 3.02 6.63 -7.63
CA GLY A 88 2.05 5.66 -8.10
C GLY A 88 0.75 5.70 -7.30
N SER A 89 0.85 5.84 -5.98
CA SER A 89 -0.34 5.94 -5.13
C SER A 89 -1.18 7.16 -5.49
N ILE A 90 -0.55 8.30 -5.72
CA ILE A 90 -1.25 9.53 -6.09
C ILE A 90 -1.96 9.34 -7.44
N ILE A 91 -1.26 8.77 -8.41
CA ILE A 91 -1.83 8.54 -9.73
C ILE A 91 -3.04 7.61 -9.65
N ILE A 92 -2.89 6.50 -8.92
CA ILE A 92 -3.99 5.53 -8.76
C ILE A 92 -5.19 6.17 -8.08
N ILE A 93 -4.96 6.99 -7.06
CA ILE A 93 -6.05 7.68 -6.36
C ILE A 93 -6.78 8.65 -7.28
N ILE A 94 -6.03 9.43 -8.07
CA ILE A 94 -6.63 10.38 -9.01
C ILE A 94 -7.49 9.64 -10.04
N PHE A 95 -6.96 8.56 -10.62
CA PHE A 95 -7.73 7.75 -11.58
C PHE A 95 -8.97 7.14 -10.92
N ALA A 96 -8.85 6.66 -9.67
CA ALA A 96 -9.99 6.10 -8.96
C ALA A 96 -11.10 7.13 -8.76
N ILE A 97 -10.74 8.37 -8.41
CA ILE A 97 -11.73 9.44 -8.25
C ILE A 97 -12.41 9.74 -9.58
N VAL A 98 -11.62 9.93 -10.63
CA VAL A 98 -12.15 10.28 -11.95
C VAL A 98 -13.06 9.19 -12.49
N ILE A 99 -12.60 7.95 -12.49
CA ILE A 99 -13.36 6.84 -13.07
C ILE A 99 -14.63 6.55 -12.27
N ASN A 100 -14.53 6.51 -10.95
CA ASN A 100 -15.71 6.25 -10.13
C ASN A 100 -16.76 7.34 -10.28
N ARG A 101 -16.36 8.60 -10.21
CA ARG A 101 -17.33 9.71 -10.27
C ARG A 101 -17.89 9.94 -11.66
N LEU A 102 -17.04 9.95 -12.69
CA LEU A 102 -17.45 10.36 -14.02
C LEU A 102 -17.97 9.22 -14.89
N ILE A 103 -17.41 8.03 -14.73
CA ILE A 103 -17.75 6.90 -15.60
C ILE A 103 -18.69 5.93 -14.89
N LEU A 104 -18.31 5.45 -13.71
CA LEU A 104 -19.12 4.47 -12.98
C LEU A 104 -20.26 5.09 -12.18
N LYS A 105 -20.25 6.42 -12.04
CA LYS A 105 -21.28 7.18 -11.30
C LYS A 105 -21.41 6.71 -9.84
N LYS A 106 -20.28 6.39 -9.22
CA LYS A 106 -20.21 5.96 -7.81
C LYS A 106 -19.59 7.07 -6.98
N LYS A 107 -20.01 7.15 -5.72
CA LYS A 107 -19.41 8.08 -4.78
C LYS A 107 -18.03 7.57 -4.34
N TYR A 108 -17.00 8.38 -4.55
CA TYR A 108 -15.65 8.10 -4.10
C TYR A 108 -14.87 9.42 -4.08
N PRO A 109 -14.12 9.75 -3.02
CA PRO A 109 -13.92 8.96 -1.78
C PRO A 109 -15.16 8.90 -0.88
N ASN A 110 -15.19 7.89 -0.02
CA ASN A 110 -16.21 7.72 1.02
C ASN A 110 -15.58 7.90 2.39
N GLN A 111 -14.87 8.99 2.59
CA GLN A 111 -14.21 9.30 3.85
C GLN A 111 -15.24 9.52 4.96
N LYS A 112 -14.94 8.99 6.14
CA LYS A 112 -15.73 9.19 7.33
C LYS A 112 -14.89 9.75 8.44
#